data_1e9d5183f82033da6eb1e692b2f17171
#
_entry.id   1e9d5183f82033da6eb1e692b2f17171
#
_cell.length_a   1.000
_cell.length_b   1.000
_cell.length_c   1.000
_cell.angle_alpha   90.00
_cell.angle_beta   90.00
_cell.angle_gamma   90.00
#
_symmetry.space_group_name_H-M   'P 1'
#
loop_
_entity.id
_entity.type
_entity.pdbx_description
1 polymer ?
#
loop_
_entity_poly.entity_id
_entity_poly.type
_entity_poly.pdbx_seq_one_letter_code
_entity_poly.pdbx_strand_id
1 'polypeptide(L)'
;IKLVQYVFGYVPVKLSDIATIVRGGNFQKKDFVASGRPCIHYGQMYTHFGVYADKTLTYVNDEVFNKSKIAQKGDIVMAVTSENVEDVCSCTAWLGDEKIAISGHTAIISHNQNAKYLSYFFHSNSFFEQKKRLAHGTKVIEVTPSKLGVIEILLPTIEEQEKIVSILDRFD
;
A
#
# COMPACT_ATOMS: atom_id res chain seq x y z
N ILE A 1 7.36 10.50 -19.39
CA ILE A 1 7.80 9.28 -18.68
C ILE A 1 8.23 8.21 -19.68
N LYS A 2 7.35 7.69 -20.56
CA LYS A 2 7.64 6.58 -21.48
C LYS A 2 8.88 6.80 -22.37
N LEU A 3 9.07 7.99 -22.92
CA LEU A 3 10.23 8.29 -23.78
C LEU A 3 11.53 8.23 -22.97
N VAL A 4 11.54 8.78 -21.75
CA VAL A 4 12.71 8.77 -20.87
C VAL A 4 13.04 7.35 -20.43
N GLN A 5 12.03 6.54 -20.09
CA GLN A 5 12.21 5.12 -19.79
C GLN A 5 12.80 4.34 -20.96
N TYR A 6 12.34 4.62 -22.18
CA TYR A 6 12.87 3.97 -23.39
C TYR A 6 14.36 4.26 -23.61
N VAL A 7 14.80 5.49 -23.33
CA VAL A 7 16.20 5.91 -23.54
C VAL A 7 17.12 5.47 -22.39
N PHE A 8 16.66 5.59 -21.14
CA PHE A 8 17.50 5.42 -19.95
C PHE A 8 17.18 4.16 -19.12
N GLY A 9 16.17 3.39 -19.50
CA GLY A 9 15.71 2.19 -18.77
C GLY A 9 14.83 2.48 -17.56
N TYR A 10 14.94 3.66 -16.93
CA TYR A 10 14.13 4.10 -15.79
C TYR A 10 13.99 5.63 -15.74
N VAL A 11 13.05 6.11 -14.93
CA VAL A 11 12.88 7.53 -14.66
C VAL A 11 12.58 7.75 -13.17
N PRO A 12 13.21 8.72 -12.49
CA PRO A 12 12.79 9.13 -11.16
C PRO A 12 11.45 9.86 -11.25
N VAL A 13 10.47 9.43 -10.47
CA VAL A 13 9.13 10.03 -10.41
C VAL A 13 8.71 10.16 -8.96
N LYS A 14 7.86 11.13 -8.64
CA LYS A 14 7.18 11.16 -7.34
C LYS A 14 5.99 10.21 -7.36
N LEU A 15 5.68 9.64 -6.21
CA LEU A 15 4.53 8.75 -6.07
C LEU A 15 3.23 9.46 -6.49
N SER A 16 3.09 10.76 -6.21
CA SER A 16 1.95 11.57 -6.65
C SER A 16 1.79 11.69 -8.18
N ASP A 17 2.86 11.45 -8.95
CA ASP A 17 2.82 11.55 -10.40
C ASP A 17 2.26 10.28 -11.06
N ILE A 18 2.23 9.16 -10.32
CA ILE A 18 1.84 7.85 -10.83
C ILE A 18 0.71 7.19 -10.03
N ALA A 19 0.29 7.79 -8.91
CA ALA A 19 -0.71 7.21 -8.02
C ALA A 19 -1.63 8.25 -7.38
N THR A 20 -2.84 7.84 -7.08
CA THR A 20 -3.78 8.54 -6.20
C THR A 20 -3.74 7.91 -4.83
N ILE A 21 -3.59 8.72 -3.76
CA ILE A 21 -3.45 8.23 -2.40
C ILE A 21 -4.63 8.74 -1.57
N VAL A 22 -5.44 7.83 -1.07
CA VAL A 22 -6.67 8.13 -0.30
C VAL A 22 -6.61 7.45 1.06
N ARG A 23 -6.90 8.19 2.13
CA ARG A 23 -7.05 7.59 3.47
C ARG A 23 -8.26 6.68 3.54
N GLY A 24 -8.16 5.56 4.27
CA GLY A 24 -9.22 4.58 4.46
C GLY A 24 -10.42 5.11 5.27
N GLY A 25 -11.43 4.28 5.46
CA GLY A 25 -12.67 4.61 6.15
C GLY A 25 -12.60 4.42 7.68
N ASN A 26 -13.69 4.69 8.38
CA ASN A 26 -13.69 4.82 9.85
C ASN A 26 -14.15 3.57 10.61
N PHE A 27 -14.17 2.38 10.03
CA PHE A 27 -14.52 1.19 10.79
C PHE A 27 -13.40 0.75 11.74
N GLN A 28 -13.75 0.04 12.78
CA GLN A 28 -12.90 -0.43 13.87
C GLN A 28 -13.04 -1.95 14.06
N LYS A 29 -12.20 -2.55 14.91
CA LYS A 29 -12.28 -3.99 15.24
C LYS A 29 -13.65 -4.43 15.78
N LYS A 30 -14.39 -3.55 16.47
CA LYS A 30 -15.74 -3.82 16.96
C LYS A 30 -16.79 -4.05 15.84
N ASP A 31 -16.49 -3.59 14.63
CA ASP A 31 -17.37 -3.70 13.46
C ASP A 31 -17.15 -5.01 12.69
N PHE A 32 -16.21 -5.86 13.15
CA PHE A 32 -15.95 -7.14 12.53
C PHE A 32 -17.10 -8.12 12.77
N VAL A 33 -17.39 -8.91 11.73
CA VAL A 33 -18.39 -9.97 11.75
C VAL A 33 -17.75 -11.30 11.35
N ALA A 34 -18.39 -12.41 11.70
CA ALA A 34 -17.87 -13.75 11.37
C ALA A 34 -17.88 -14.04 9.87
N SER A 35 -18.82 -13.45 9.12
CA SER A 35 -18.94 -13.55 7.66
C SER A 35 -19.57 -12.29 7.10
N GLY A 36 -19.17 -11.87 5.88
CA GLY A 36 -19.69 -10.65 5.27
C GLY A 36 -18.78 -10.17 4.15
N ARG A 37 -18.62 -8.86 4.05
CA ARG A 37 -17.75 -8.22 3.04
C ARG A 37 -16.30 -8.18 3.52
N PRO A 38 -15.33 -8.53 2.69
CA PRO A 38 -13.93 -8.58 3.09
C PRO A 38 -13.38 -7.20 3.44
N CYS A 39 -12.52 -7.15 4.46
CA CYS A 39 -11.89 -5.91 4.90
C CYS A 39 -10.47 -6.12 5.41
N ILE A 40 -9.67 -5.04 5.37
CA ILE A 40 -8.34 -4.97 6.00
C ILE A 40 -8.32 -3.86 7.05
N HIS A 41 -7.87 -4.22 8.26
CA HIS A 41 -7.63 -3.30 9.35
C HIS A 41 -6.12 -3.06 9.52
N TYR A 42 -5.72 -1.82 9.84
CA TYR A 42 -4.31 -1.42 9.89
C TYR A 42 -3.42 -2.34 10.75
N GLY A 43 -3.92 -2.82 11.88
CA GLY A 43 -3.16 -3.72 12.77
C GLY A 43 -2.76 -5.05 12.13
N GLN A 44 -3.45 -5.50 11.07
CA GLN A 44 -3.11 -6.73 10.36
C GLN A 44 -1.91 -6.55 9.42
N MET A 45 -1.59 -5.30 9.05
CA MET A 45 -0.43 -4.98 8.22
C MET A 45 0.90 -5.33 8.90
N TYR A 46 0.92 -5.32 10.23
CA TYR A 46 2.13 -5.61 11.02
C TYR A 46 2.30 -7.07 11.38
N THR A 47 1.25 -7.88 11.24
CA THR A 47 1.22 -9.23 11.83
C THR A 47 0.92 -10.34 10.82
N HIS A 48 0.31 -10.02 9.68
CA HIS A 48 -0.19 -11.03 8.75
C HIS A 48 0.15 -10.81 7.28
N PHE A 49 0.14 -9.55 6.83
CA PHE A 49 0.33 -9.27 5.42
C PHE A 49 1.80 -8.98 5.10
N GLY A 50 2.32 -9.63 4.06
CA GLY A 50 3.63 -9.38 3.48
C GLY A 50 3.55 -8.51 2.23
N VAL A 51 4.42 -8.80 1.26
CA VAL A 51 4.52 -8.04 0.00
C VAL A 51 3.20 -8.01 -0.77
N TYR A 52 2.43 -9.09 -0.75
CA TYR A 52 1.11 -9.14 -1.39
C TYR A 52 0.13 -10.00 -0.59
N ALA A 53 -1.16 -9.82 -0.88
CA ALA A 53 -2.25 -10.63 -0.34
C ALA A 53 -3.37 -10.77 -1.38
N ASP A 54 -4.01 -11.92 -1.40
CA ASP A 54 -5.17 -12.22 -2.26
C ASP A 54 -6.43 -12.58 -1.46
N LYS A 55 -6.30 -12.70 -0.12
CA LYS A 55 -7.39 -13.01 0.81
C LYS A 55 -7.32 -12.11 2.03
N THR A 56 -8.48 -11.78 2.59
CA THR A 56 -8.58 -11.07 3.87
C THR A 56 -8.82 -12.04 5.02
N LEU A 57 -8.51 -11.59 6.23
CA LEU A 57 -8.71 -12.36 7.46
C LEU A 57 -10.00 -11.97 8.19
N THR A 58 -10.60 -10.85 7.82
CA THR A 58 -11.73 -10.24 8.54
C THR A 58 -12.77 -9.71 7.59
N TYR A 59 -13.99 -9.60 8.13
CA TYR A 59 -15.16 -9.18 7.38
C TYR A 59 -15.92 -8.10 8.14
N VAL A 60 -16.65 -7.26 7.41
CA VAL A 60 -17.62 -6.29 7.93
C VAL A 60 -18.97 -6.52 7.29
N ASN A 61 -20.05 -5.99 7.87
CA ASN A 61 -21.36 -6.05 7.24
C ASN A 61 -21.47 -5.09 6.05
N ASP A 62 -22.54 -5.23 5.25
CA ASP A 62 -22.75 -4.40 4.05
C ASP A 62 -22.88 -2.90 4.39
N GLU A 63 -23.45 -2.54 5.53
CA GLU A 63 -23.61 -1.14 5.93
C GLU A 63 -22.25 -0.47 6.15
N VAL A 64 -21.35 -1.13 6.89
CA VAL A 64 -19.99 -0.66 7.14
C VAL A 64 -19.18 -0.65 5.85
N PHE A 65 -19.31 -1.68 5.02
CA PHE A 65 -18.62 -1.78 3.73
C PHE A 65 -19.00 -0.60 2.83
N ASN A 66 -20.29 -0.30 2.67
CA ASN A 66 -20.77 0.75 1.78
C ASN A 66 -20.37 2.17 2.25
N LYS A 67 -20.09 2.34 3.56
CA LYS A 67 -19.60 3.60 4.13
C LYS A 67 -18.06 3.71 4.13
N SER A 68 -17.35 2.63 3.80
CA SER A 68 -15.89 2.56 3.83
C SER A 68 -15.25 3.05 2.53
N LYS A 69 -13.97 3.32 2.58
CA LYS A 69 -13.13 3.43 1.39
C LYS A 69 -12.76 2.03 0.92
N ILE A 70 -12.80 1.84 -0.39
CA ILE A 70 -12.71 0.52 -1.03
C ILE A 70 -11.42 0.44 -1.85
N ALA A 71 -10.60 -0.59 -1.56
CA ALA A 71 -9.50 -0.98 -2.42
C ALA A 71 -9.93 -2.11 -3.36
N GLN A 72 -9.29 -2.17 -4.50
CA GLN A 72 -9.53 -3.17 -5.54
C GLN A 72 -8.21 -3.82 -5.98
N LYS A 73 -8.31 -4.91 -6.73
CA LYS A 73 -7.15 -5.62 -7.27
C LYS A 73 -6.17 -4.67 -7.96
N GLY A 74 -4.91 -4.75 -7.57
CA GLY A 74 -3.83 -3.90 -8.04
C GLY A 74 -3.55 -2.67 -7.17
N ASP A 75 -4.39 -2.33 -6.20
CA ASP A 75 -4.10 -1.26 -5.25
C ASP A 75 -3.08 -1.71 -4.20
N ILE A 76 -2.31 -0.77 -3.67
CA ILE A 76 -1.51 -0.97 -2.45
C ILE A 76 -2.33 -0.50 -1.24
N VAL A 77 -2.39 -1.33 -0.22
CA VAL A 77 -2.92 -0.97 1.12
C VAL A 77 -1.74 -0.74 2.04
N MET A 78 -1.67 0.44 2.68
CA MET A 78 -0.54 0.85 3.50
C MET A 78 -1.01 1.39 4.86
N ALA A 79 -0.44 0.89 5.98
CA ALA A 79 -0.70 1.43 7.30
C ALA A 79 0.05 2.76 7.48
N VAL A 80 -0.68 3.88 7.63
CA VAL A 80 -0.09 5.23 7.71
C VAL A 80 0.19 5.72 9.12
N THR A 81 -0.17 4.93 10.16
CA THR A 81 0.14 5.20 11.57
C THR A 81 0.72 3.97 12.23
N SER A 82 1.65 4.13 13.15
CA SER A 82 2.24 3.07 13.96
C SER A 82 2.75 3.62 15.29
N GLU A 83 3.27 2.77 16.17
CA GLU A 83 3.94 3.15 17.42
C GLU A 83 5.42 3.52 17.20
N ASN A 84 5.99 3.11 16.06
CA ASN A 84 7.41 3.34 15.73
C ASN A 84 7.59 3.67 14.23
N VAL A 85 8.78 4.13 13.86
CA VAL A 85 9.14 4.50 12.48
C VAL A 85 9.38 3.27 11.60
N GLU A 86 9.82 2.17 12.20
CA GLU A 86 10.11 0.92 11.51
C GLU A 86 8.86 0.37 10.85
N ASP A 87 7.75 0.34 11.60
CA ASP A 87 6.49 -0.28 11.18
C ASP A 87 5.59 0.65 10.38
N VAL A 88 5.63 1.99 10.62
CA VAL A 88 4.80 2.91 9.83
C VAL A 88 5.07 2.74 8.34
N CYS A 89 4.02 2.78 7.52
CA CYS A 89 4.04 2.48 6.10
C CYS A 89 4.25 1.00 5.74
N SER A 90 4.07 0.05 6.67
CA SER A 90 3.91 -1.35 6.30
C SER A 90 2.74 -1.50 5.32
N CYS A 91 2.96 -2.23 4.23
CA CYS A 91 2.00 -2.29 3.13
C CYS A 91 1.89 -3.68 2.52
N THR A 92 0.85 -3.87 1.73
CA THR A 92 0.64 -5.07 0.90
C THR A 92 0.02 -4.69 -0.44
N ALA A 93 0.38 -5.38 -1.51
CA ALA A 93 -0.32 -5.29 -2.79
C ALA A 93 -1.58 -6.18 -2.71
N TRP A 94 -2.75 -5.60 -2.95
CA TRP A 94 -3.97 -6.39 -3.01
C TRP A 94 -4.13 -7.03 -4.38
N LEU A 95 -4.09 -8.36 -4.43
CA LEU A 95 -4.20 -9.16 -5.66
C LEU A 95 -5.48 -9.99 -5.73
N GLY A 96 -6.30 -9.97 -4.68
CA GLY A 96 -7.61 -10.65 -4.66
C GLY A 96 -8.60 -10.03 -5.65
N ASP A 97 -9.53 -10.84 -6.14
CA ASP A 97 -10.53 -10.40 -7.12
C ASP A 97 -11.68 -9.59 -6.47
N GLU A 98 -11.88 -9.75 -5.17
CA GLU A 98 -12.90 -9.03 -4.44
C GLU A 98 -12.45 -7.62 -4.05
N LYS A 99 -13.39 -6.68 -4.07
CA LYS A 99 -13.21 -5.36 -3.48
C LYS A 99 -13.23 -5.45 -1.97
N ILE A 100 -12.32 -4.73 -1.28
CA ILE A 100 -12.15 -4.79 0.16
C ILE A 100 -12.31 -3.42 0.82
N ALA A 101 -12.95 -3.40 2.00
CA ALA A 101 -13.05 -2.20 2.82
C ALA A 101 -11.74 -1.96 3.60
N ILE A 102 -11.30 -0.71 3.68
CA ILE A 102 -10.03 -0.31 4.28
C ILE A 102 -10.25 0.61 5.48
N SER A 103 -9.61 0.31 6.61
CA SER A 103 -9.76 1.06 7.87
C SER A 103 -9.07 2.42 7.88
N GLY A 104 -9.40 3.30 8.82
CA GLY A 104 -9.00 4.72 8.84
C GLY A 104 -7.53 5.02 9.14
N HIS A 105 -6.77 4.06 9.65
CA HIS A 105 -5.32 4.17 9.88
C HIS A 105 -4.48 3.62 8.72
N THR A 106 -5.12 3.36 7.60
CA THR A 106 -4.49 2.94 6.34
C THR A 106 -4.73 3.95 5.23
N ALA A 107 -3.96 3.84 4.17
CA ALA A 107 -4.19 4.51 2.90
C ALA A 107 -4.32 3.47 1.78
N ILE A 108 -5.09 3.82 0.76
CA ILE A 108 -5.19 3.11 -0.51
C ILE A 108 -4.35 3.91 -1.51
N ILE A 109 -3.42 3.24 -2.18
CA ILE A 109 -2.58 3.81 -3.23
C ILE A 109 -3.01 3.14 -4.53
N SER A 110 -3.78 3.85 -5.34
CA SER A 110 -4.29 3.38 -6.63
C SER A 110 -3.38 3.88 -7.75
N HIS A 111 -2.94 2.99 -8.62
CA HIS A 111 -1.95 3.24 -9.66
C HIS A 111 -2.14 2.31 -10.87
N ASN A 112 -1.34 2.51 -11.92
CA ASN A 112 -1.33 1.70 -13.13
C ASN A 112 0.03 0.97 -13.35
N GLN A 113 0.82 0.80 -12.30
CA GLN A 113 2.09 0.09 -12.30
C GLN A 113 1.89 -1.38 -11.88
N ASN A 114 2.95 -2.20 -11.95
CA ASN A 114 2.92 -3.52 -11.34
C ASN A 114 2.82 -3.40 -9.80
N ALA A 115 1.75 -3.92 -9.22
CA ALA A 115 1.46 -3.76 -7.79
C ALA A 115 2.52 -4.41 -6.89
N LYS A 116 3.03 -5.59 -7.27
CA LYS A 116 4.10 -6.26 -6.52
C LYS A 116 5.41 -5.47 -6.60
N TYR A 117 5.73 -4.89 -7.76
CA TYR A 117 6.92 -4.04 -7.91
C TYR A 117 6.88 -2.86 -6.93
N LEU A 118 5.77 -2.13 -6.86
CA LEU A 118 5.62 -1.03 -5.90
C LEU A 118 5.66 -1.53 -4.46
N SER A 119 5.03 -2.66 -4.17
CA SER A 119 5.08 -3.24 -2.84
C SER A 119 6.51 -3.61 -2.44
N TYR A 120 7.29 -4.26 -3.29
CA TYR A 120 8.72 -4.52 -3.04
C TYR A 120 9.52 -3.23 -2.82
N PHE A 121 9.25 -2.18 -3.61
CA PHE A 121 9.88 -0.88 -3.37
C PHE A 121 9.54 -0.35 -1.97
N PHE A 122 8.29 -0.43 -1.52
CA PHE A 122 7.87 0.02 -0.19
C PHE A 122 8.46 -0.83 0.96
N HIS A 123 8.96 -2.02 0.67
CA HIS A 123 9.71 -2.85 1.62
C HIS A 123 11.24 -2.64 1.55
N SER A 124 11.72 -1.77 0.66
CA SER A 124 13.15 -1.54 0.45
C SER A 124 13.74 -0.51 1.42
N ASN A 125 15.06 -0.57 1.60
CA ASN A 125 15.80 0.44 2.36
C ASN A 125 15.71 1.84 1.72
N SER A 126 15.62 1.92 0.39
CA SER A 126 15.44 3.20 -0.32
C SER A 126 14.17 3.93 0.09
N PHE A 127 13.07 3.21 0.26
CA PHE A 127 11.82 3.76 0.78
C PHE A 127 11.94 4.08 2.28
N PHE A 128 12.56 3.20 3.07
CA PHE A 128 12.73 3.41 4.50
C PHE A 128 13.43 4.73 4.82
N GLU A 129 14.53 5.04 4.14
CA GLU A 129 15.27 6.29 4.34
C GLU A 129 14.47 7.54 3.97
N GLN A 130 13.54 7.43 3.02
CA GLN A 130 12.64 8.52 2.66
C GLN A 130 11.51 8.66 3.68
N LYS A 131 10.81 7.57 4.03
CA LYS A 131 9.69 7.62 4.99
C LYS A 131 10.11 8.11 6.36
N LYS A 132 11.31 7.74 6.83
CA LYS A 132 11.90 8.18 8.10
C LYS A 132 11.94 9.70 8.23
N ARG A 133 12.23 10.43 7.16
CA ARG A 133 12.28 11.90 7.12
C ARG A 133 10.89 12.54 7.13
N LEU A 134 9.87 11.80 6.71
CA LEU A 134 8.49 12.25 6.58
C LEU A 134 7.65 11.90 7.80
N ALA A 135 8.06 10.89 8.56
CA ALA A 135 7.39 10.43 9.76
C ALA A 135 7.38 11.52 10.84
N HIS A 136 6.27 11.67 11.52
CA HIS A 136 6.09 12.64 12.60
C HIS A 136 5.15 12.10 13.67
N GLY A 137 5.22 12.68 14.86
CA GLY A 137 4.49 12.25 16.04
C GLY A 137 5.43 11.77 17.14
N THR A 138 4.90 11.54 18.34
CA THR A 138 5.67 11.09 19.51
C THR A 138 5.16 9.77 20.06
N LYS A 139 3.84 9.64 20.32
CA LYS A 139 3.20 8.40 20.77
C LYS A 139 2.61 7.60 19.60
N VAL A 140 2.13 8.30 18.60
CA VAL A 140 1.66 7.73 17.34
C VAL A 140 2.47 8.39 16.24
N ILE A 141 3.22 7.57 15.52
CA ILE A 141 4.00 7.99 14.36
C ILE A 141 3.08 7.92 13.14
N GLU A 142 3.07 8.98 12.35
CA GLU A 142 2.25 9.08 11.14
C GLU A 142 3.06 9.56 9.93
N VAL A 143 2.74 8.99 8.77
CA VAL A 143 3.10 9.53 7.45
C VAL A 143 1.80 9.77 6.68
N THR A 144 1.42 11.03 6.52
CA THR A 144 0.14 11.38 5.87
C THR A 144 0.14 11.05 4.38
N PRO A 145 -1.03 10.82 3.75
CA PRO A 145 -1.14 10.60 2.30
C PRO A 145 -0.44 11.67 1.45
N SER A 146 -0.51 12.95 1.86
CA SER A 146 0.18 14.04 1.16
C SER A 146 1.71 13.93 1.24
N LYS A 147 2.23 13.48 2.39
CA LYS A 147 3.67 13.23 2.57
C LYS A 147 4.14 11.99 1.79
N LEU A 148 3.31 10.96 1.66
CA LEU A 148 3.62 9.82 0.79
C LEU A 148 3.77 10.25 -0.67
N GLY A 149 3.01 11.24 -1.12
CA GLY A 149 3.05 11.73 -2.50
C GLY A 149 4.42 12.26 -2.96
N VAL A 150 5.29 12.71 -2.03
CA VAL A 150 6.64 13.24 -2.39
C VAL A 150 7.72 12.16 -2.43
N ILE A 151 7.42 10.91 -2.08
CA ILE A 151 8.35 9.78 -2.19
C ILE A 151 8.80 9.63 -3.64
N GLU A 152 10.10 9.53 -3.84
CA GLU A 152 10.71 9.31 -5.15
C GLU A 152 10.96 7.84 -5.40
N ILE A 153 10.60 7.38 -6.58
CA ILE A 153 10.78 6.01 -7.03
C ILE A 153 11.46 6.00 -8.39
N LEU A 154 12.45 5.14 -8.57
CA LEU A 154 13.02 4.84 -9.88
C LEU A 154 12.07 3.90 -10.61
N LEU A 155 11.41 4.41 -11.64
CA LEU A 155 10.36 3.69 -12.34
C LEU A 155 10.85 3.15 -13.68
N PRO A 156 11.09 1.82 -13.82
CA PRO A 156 11.35 1.17 -15.09
C PRO A 156 10.07 0.96 -15.89
N THR A 157 10.18 0.44 -17.11
CA THR A 157 9.01 0.04 -17.90
C THR A 157 8.23 -1.08 -17.21
N ILE A 158 6.96 -1.25 -17.55
CA ILE A 158 6.13 -2.34 -17.00
C ILE A 158 6.77 -3.71 -17.24
N GLU A 159 7.32 -3.95 -18.42
CA GLU A 159 8.00 -5.21 -18.75
C GLU A 159 9.21 -5.46 -17.84
N GLU A 160 9.96 -4.42 -17.52
CA GLU A 160 11.11 -4.54 -16.62
C GLU A 160 10.66 -4.70 -15.14
N GLN A 161 9.56 -4.02 -14.74
CA GLN A 161 8.95 -4.25 -13.43
C GLN A 161 8.54 -5.73 -13.26
N GLU A 162 7.93 -6.34 -14.28
CA GLU A 162 7.54 -7.75 -14.26
C GLU A 162 8.74 -8.68 -14.12
N LYS A 163 9.85 -8.42 -14.85
CA LYS A 163 11.09 -9.18 -14.70
C LYS A 163 11.67 -9.07 -13.30
N ILE A 164 11.73 -7.86 -12.74
CA ILE A 164 12.21 -7.63 -11.37
C ILE A 164 11.36 -8.41 -10.37
N VAL A 165 10.03 -8.32 -10.47
CA VAL A 165 9.09 -9.08 -9.62
C VAL A 165 9.33 -10.58 -9.74
N SER A 166 9.52 -11.10 -10.97
CA SER A 166 9.73 -12.54 -11.17
C SER A 166 11.03 -13.05 -10.52
N ILE A 167 12.02 -12.18 -10.33
CA ILE A 167 13.25 -12.50 -9.62
C ILE A 167 13.00 -12.45 -8.11
N LEU A 168 12.41 -11.37 -7.61
CA LEU A 168 12.17 -11.17 -6.18
C LEU A 168 11.23 -12.22 -5.58
N ASP A 169 10.21 -12.64 -6.32
CA ASP A 169 9.28 -13.71 -5.91
C ASP A 169 9.94 -15.09 -5.64
N ARG A 170 11.19 -15.27 -6.01
CA ARG A 170 11.95 -16.51 -5.70
C ARG A 170 12.56 -16.48 -4.30
N PHE A 171 12.58 -15.33 -3.65
CA PHE A 171 13.21 -15.10 -2.35
C PHE A 171 12.19 -14.73 -1.25
N ASP A 172 10.90 -14.60 -1.61
CA ASP A 172 9.79 -14.24 -0.73
C ASP A 172 9.00 -15.45 -0.15
#